data_847474e275145051bca0ee716fd5ad5c
#
_entry.id   847474e275145051bca0ee716fd5ad5c
#
_cell.length_a   1.000
_cell.length_b   1.000
_cell.length_c   1.000
_cell.angle_alpha   90.00
_cell.angle_beta   90.00
_cell.angle_gamma   90.00
#
_symmetry.space_group_name_H-M   'P 1'
#
loop_
_entity.id
_entity.type
_entity.pdbx_description
1 polymer ?
#
loop_
_entity_poly.entity_id
_entity_poly.type
_entity_poly.pdbx_seq_one_letter_code
_entity_poly.pdbx_strand_id
1 'polypeptide(L)'
;MKSFEEGMIHIIQNISFKGTQSQFQEGLEEDIASVKNDSSLFVKADKSTNFYKLDVPEYKRLLEANGTKTYRKADIKQLTKIDEEARTITKKLNIDDRVESMAIKEAFITLKDHKENFENKPTCRLINPSKPEIWRKSKQTNKFWKK
;
A
#
# COMPACT_ATOMS: atom_id res chain seq x y z
N MET A 1 35.95 -27.50 9.98
CA MET A 1 34.92 -26.45 9.84
C MET A 1 35.50 -25.04 9.94
N LYS A 2 36.38 -24.75 10.92
CA LYS A 2 37.01 -23.41 11.01
C LYS A 2 37.70 -22.91 9.73
N SER A 3 38.39 -23.77 8.98
CA SER A 3 39.09 -23.36 7.76
C SER A 3 38.15 -22.96 6.61
N PHE A 4 36.90 -23.46 6.58
CA PHE A 4 35.91 -23.09 5.59
C PHE A 4 35.30 -21.71 5.91
N GLU A 5 35.00 -21.45 7.18
CA GLU A 5 34.49 -20.17 7.63
C GLU A 5 35.52 -19.06 7.40
N GLU A 6 36.79 -19.29 7.74
CA GLU A 6 37.88 -18.36 7.50
C GLU A 6 38.08 -18.08 5.99
N GLY A 7 37.97 -19.10 5.14
CA GLY A 7 38.03 -18.96 3.69
C GLY A 7 36.87 -18.13 3.13
N MET A 8 35.65 -18.34 3.63
CA MET A 8 34.48 -17.56 3.22
C MET A 8 34.59 -16.09 3.65
N ILE A 9 35.02 -15.83 4.88
CA ILE A 9 35.25 -14.47 5.38
C ILE A 9 36.30 -13.76 4.54
N HIS A 10 37.40 -14.44 4.21
CA HIS A 10 38.45 -13.89 3.36
C HIS A 10 37.95 -13.53 1.94
N ILE A 11 37.14 -14.38 1.33
CA ILE A 11 36.51 -14.09 0.03
C ILE A 11 35.62 -12.87 0.13
N ILE A 12 34.71 -12.79 1.12
CA ILE A 12 33.79 -11.68 1.31
C ILE A 12 34.54 -10.36 1.54
N GLN A 13 35.59 -10.36 2.34
CA GLN A 13 36.41 -9.17 2.61
C GLN A 13 37.20 -8.67 1.40
N ASN A 14 37.52 -9.55 0.45
CA ASN A 14 38.28 -9.22 -0.75
C ASN A 14 37.42 -8.97 -1.99
N ILE A 15 36.08 -9.08 -1.88
CA ILE A 15 35.17 -8.66 -2.96
C ILE A 15 35.18 -7.15 -3.04
N SER A 16 35.92 -6.61 -3.98
CA SER A 16 35.82 -5.18 -4.31
C SER A 16 34.56 -4.96 -5.15
N PHE A 17 33.53 -4.40 -4.54
CA PHE A 17 32.35 -3.91 -5.27
C PHE A 17 32.78 -2.69 -6.11
N LYS A 18 33.03 -2.88 -7.38
CA LYS A 18 33.06 -1.77 -8.33
C LYS A 18 31.61 -1.47 -8.70
N GLY A 19 31.08 -0.40 -8.14
CA GLY A 19 29.80 0.16 -8.58
C GLY A 19 29.96 0.62 -10.04
N THR A 20 29.66 -0.24 -10.99
CA THR A 20 29.47 0.16 -12.38
C THR A 20 28.08 0.79 -12.45
N GLN A 21 28.04 2.13 -12.39
CA GLN A 21 26.85 2.85 -12.83
C GLN A 21 26.68 2.54 -14.32
N SER A 22 25.62 1.82 -14.66
CA SER A 22 25.24 1.64 -16.06
C SER A 22 24.57 2.93 -16.55
N GLN A 23 24.69 3.25 -17.84
CA GLN A 23 23.96 4.37 -18.46
C GLN A 23 22.45 4.34 -18.14
N PHE A 24 21.92 3.15 -17.92
CA PHE A 24 20.53 2.95 -17.49
C PHE A 24 20.27 3.48 -16.07
N GLN A 25 21.23 3.40 -15.16
CA GLN A 25 21.09 3.91 -13.79
C GLN A 25 21.15 5.44 -13.74
N GLU A 26 21.98 6.08 -14.57
CA GLU A 26 22.02 7.53 -14.68
C GLU A 26 20.68 8.08 -15.19
N GLY A 27 20.12 7.52 -16.27
CA GLY A 27 18.81 7.90 -16.76
C GLY A 27 17.69 7.67 -15.75
N LEU A 28 17.77 6.60 -14.97
CA LEU A 28 16.77 6.29 -13.93
C LEU A 28 16.80 7.32 -12.78
N GLU A 29 17.98 7.80 -12.39
CA GLU A 29 18.09 8.84 -11.34
C GLU A 29 17.51 10.18 -11.79
N GLU A 30 17.72 10.57 -13.05
CA GLU A 30 17.09 11.76 -13.65
C GLU A 30 15.56 11.62 -13.71
N ASP A 31 15.05 10.46 -14.14
CA ASP A 31 13.62 10.17 -14.19
C ASP A 31 13.00 10.22 -12.79
N ILE A 32 13.66 9.63 -11.79
CA ILE A 32 13.20 9.67 -10.39
C ILE A 32 13.19 11.12 -9.87
N ALA A 33 14.22 11.91 -10.17
CA ALA A 33 14.28 13.31 -9.76
C ALA A 33 13.16 14.12 -10.43
N SER A 34 12.90 13.90 -11.72
CA SER A 34 11.80 14.52 -12.45
C SER A 34 10.44 14.20 -11.84
N VAL A 35 10.19 12.92 -11.51
CA VAL A 35 8.93 12.48 -10.86
C VAL A 35 8.79 13.07 -9.46
N LYS A 36 9.85 13.15 -8.67
CA LYS A 36 9.82 13.73 -7.32
C LYS A 36 9.55 15.23 -7.31
N ASN A 37 10.05 15.96 -8.32
CA ASN A 37 9.85 17.40 -8.47
C ASN A 37 8.51 17.76 -9.10
N ASP A 38 7.80 16.79 -9.62
CA ASP A 38 6.47 16.97 -10.21
C ASP A 38 5.40 17.04 -9.10
N SER A 39 4.61 18.08 -9.08
CA SER A 39 3.50 18.25 -8.15
C SER A 39 2.28 17.37 -8.47
N SER A 40 2.33 16.63 -9.56
CA SER A 40 1.26 15.74 -10.00
C SER A 40 1.27 14.42 -9.25
N LEU A 41 0.12 13.74 -9.24
CA LEU A 41 -0.06 12.43 -8.66
C LEU A 41 -0.05 11.34 -9.74
N PHE A 42 0.73 10.29 -9.53
CA PHE A 42 0.72 9.12 -10.39
C PHE A 42 -0.24 8.08 -9.84
N VAL A 43 -1.34 7.85 -10.55
CA VAL A 43 -2.42 6.96 -10.12
C VAL A 43 -2.41 5.69 -10.95
N LYS A 44 -2.37 4.56 -10.28
CA LYS A 44 -2.37 3.24 -10.91
C LYS A 44 -3.75 2.90 -11.47
N ALA A 45 -3.77 2.22 -12.61
CA ALA A 45 -4.98 1.60 -13.14
C ALA A 45 -5.44 0.39 -12.32
N ASP A 46 -6.76 0.12 -12.35
CA ASP A 46 -7.41 -0.95 -11.56
C ASP A 46 -7.06 -2.36 -12.05
N LYS A 47 -6.97 -2.54 -13.37
CA LYS A 47 -6.78 -3.87 -13.98
C LYS A 47 -5.57 -3.97 -14.90
N SER A 48 -4.99 -2.87 -15.30
CA SER A 48 -3.79 -2.83 -16.13
C SER A 48 -2.55 -2.46 -15.31
N THR A 49 -1.38 -2.49 -15.94
CA THR A 49 -0.11 -2.04 -15.36
C THR A 49 0.13 -0.55 -15.56
N ASN A 50 -0.80 0.16 -16.18
CA ASN A 50 -0.66 1.56 -16.52
C ASN A 50 -0.69 2.48 -15.30
N PHE A 51 0.04 3.60 -15.41
CA PHE A 51 -0.02 4.71 -14.49
C PHE A 51 -0.45 5.96 -15.25
N TYR A 52 -1.28 6.76 -14.61
CA TYR A 52 -1.81 8.00 -15.16
C TYR A 52 -1.39 9.17 -14.30
N LYS A 53 -0.91 10.21 -14.95
CA LYS A 53 -0.57 11.45 -14.29
C LYS A 53 -1.83 12.30 -14.14
N LEU A 54 -2.17 12.66 -12.90
CA LEU A 54 -3.30 13.53 -12.57
C LEU A 54 -2.80 14.73 -11.78
N ASP A 55 -3.42 15.87 -11.96
CA ASP A 55 -3.24 16.98 -11.04
C ASP A 55 -4.01 16.75 -9.73
N VAL A 56 -3.61 17.44 -8.67
CA VAL A 56 -4.20 17.29 -7.34
C VAL A 56 -5.70 17.66 -7.30
N PRO A 57 -6.16 18.73 -7.98
CA PRO A 57 -7.59 19.05 -8.06
C PRO A 57 -8.42 17.94 -8.71
N GLU A 58 -7.98 17.39 -9.84
CA GLU A 58 -8.68 16.31 -10.54
C GLU A 58 -8.72 15.03 -9.70
N TYR A 59 -7.61 14.67 -9.05
CA TYR A 59 -7.60 13.56 -8.11
C TYR A 59 -8.65 13.71 -7.01
N LYS A 60 -8.72 14.90 -6.37
CA LYS A 60 -9.71 15.19 -5.33
C LYS A 60 -11.13 15.11 -5.87
N ARG A 61 -11.38 15.66 -7.05
CA ARG A 61 -12.69 15.61 -7.72
C ARG A 61 -13.14 14.15 -7.96
N LEU A 62 -12.25 13.29 -8.44
CA LEU A 62 -12.54 11.88 -8.66
C LEU A 62 -12.75 11.12 -7.34
N LEU A 63 -11.97 11.41 -6.33
CA LEU A 63 -12.09 10.84 -4.99
C LEU A 63 -13.46 11.18 -4.37
N GLU A 64 -13.85 12.43 -4.41
CA GLU A 64 -15.14 12.89 -3.88
C GLU A 64 -16.33 12.32 -4.66
N ALA A 65 -16.30 12.37 -5.96
CA ALA A 65 -17.38 11.86 -6.81
C ALA A 65 -17.67 10.37 -6.62
N ASN A 66 -16.66 9.57 -6.24
CA ASN A 66 -16.81 8.14 -5.99
C ASN A 66 -16.91 7.80 -4.50
N GLY A 67 -16.29 8.60 -3.64
CA GLY A 67 -16.30 8.39 -2.20
C GLY A 67 -17.69 8.64 -1.60
N THR A 68 -18.32 9.76 -1.94
CA THR A 68 -19.60 10.18 -1.35
C THR A 68 -20.78 9.25 -1.68
N LYS A 69 -20.69 8.48 -2.75
CA LYS A 69 -21.75 7.52 -3.13
C LYS A 69 -21.80 6.29 -2.23
N THR A 70 -20.68 5.84 -1.74
CA THR A 70 -20.57 4.53 -1.06
C THR A 70 -20.06 4.64 0.37
N TYR A 71 -19.33 5.71 0.69
CA TYR A 71 -18.67 5.89 1.99
C TYR A 71 -19.09 7.21 2.61
N ARG A 72 -19.25 7.20 3.93
CA ARG A 72 -19.38 8.42 4.72
C ARG A 72 -18.03 8.74 5.38
N LYS A 73 -17.72 10.02 5.46
CA LYS A 73 -16.56 10.47 6.23
C LYS A 73 -16.80 10.11 7.70
N ALA A 74 -15.96 9.28 8.28
CA ALA A 74 -16.07 8.93 9.69
C ALA A 74 -15.49 10.05 10.56
N ASP A 75 -16.12 10.31 11.70
CA ASP A 75 -15.55 11.16 12.74
C ASP A 75 -14.47 10.38 13.50
N ILE A 76 -13.40 11.07 13.90
CA ILE A 76 -12.30 10.51 14.70
C ILE A 76 -12.84 9.84 15.97
N LYS A 77 -13.82 10.47 16.64
CA LYS A 77 -14.47 9.89 17.83
C LYS A 77 -15.14 8.54 17.57
N GLN A 78 -15.75 8.37 16.42
CA GLN A 78 -16.38 7.09 16.03
C GLN A 78 -15.31 6.02 15.77
N LEU A 79 -14.20 6.38 15.14
CA LEU A 79 -13.09 5.46 14.89
C LEU A 79 -12.45 4.99 16.21
N THR A 80 -12.22 5.90 17.16
CA THR A 80 -11.70 5.56 18.49
C THR A 80 -12.64 4.61 19.22
N LYS A 81 -13.95 4.87 19.19
CA LYS A 81 -14.95 3.98 19.81
C LYS A 81 -14.95 2.57 19.22
N ILE A 82 -14.85 2.46 17.90
CA ILE A 82 -14.77 1.15 17.22
C ILE A 82 -13.49 0.41 17.62
N ASP A 83 -12.35 1.09 17.73
CA ASP A 83 -11.08 0.47 18.17
C ASP A 83 -11.18 -0.03 19.63
N GLU A 84 -11.79 0.75 20.53
CA GLU A 84 -12.01 0.39 21.93
C GLU A 84 -12.97 -0.81 22.06
N GLU A 85 -14.04 -0.84 21.31
CA GLU A 85 -14.97 -1.98 21.25
C GLU A 85 -14.26 -3.24 20.75
N ALA A 86 -13.48 -3.12 19.68
CA ALA A 86 -12.69 -4.21 19.13
C ALA A 86 -11.68 -4.76 20.14
N ARG A 87 -10.95 -3.89 20.85
CA ARG A 87 -10.02 -4.28 21.93
C ARG A 87 -10.72 -4.97 23.10
N THR A 88 -11.91 -4.50 23.44
CA THR A 88 -12.70 -5.12 24.51
C THR A 88 -13.15 -6.53 24.14
N ILE A 89 -13.58 -6.73 22.89
CA ILE A 89 -13.96 -8.05 22.38
C ILE A 89 -12.74 -8.99 22.34
N THR A 90 -11.59 -8.52 21.86
CA THR A 90 -10.39 -9.36 21.74
C THR A 90 -9.85 -9.79 23.09
N LYS A 91 -9.90 -8.92 24.11
CA LYS A 91 -9.57 -9.27 25.50
C LYS A 91 -10.51 -10.33 26.07
N LYS A 92 -11.82 -10.19 25.84
CA LYS A 92 -12.81 -11.20 26.28
C LYS A 92 -12.57 -12.57 25.63
N LEU A 93 -12.04 -12.60 24.43
CA LEU A 93 -11.74 -13.82 23.68
C LEU A 93 -10.31 -14.35 23.91
N ASN A 94 -9.49 -13.69 24.74
CA ASN A 94 -8.08 -14.01 24.96
C ASN A 94 -7.26 -14.11 23.66
N ILE A 95 -7.48 -13.17 22.73
CA ILE A 95 -6.77 -13.06 21.46
C ILE A 95 -6.16 -11.68 21.25
N ASP A 96 -6.05 -10.88 22.28
CA ASP A 96 -5.53 -9.51 22.25
C ASP A 96 -4.03 -9.46 21.84
N ASP A 97 -3.26 -10.50 22.14
CA ASP A 97 -1.88 -10.71 21.68
C ASP A 97 -1.76 -10.85 20.15
N ARG A 98 -2.86 -11.15 19.47
CA ARG A 98 -2.94 -11.39 18.02
C ARG A 98 -3.55 -10.22 17.24
N VAL A 99 -3.95 -9.18 17.91
CA VAL A 99 -4.61 -8.02 17.33
C VAL A 99 -3.70 -6.81 17.44
N GLU A 100 -3.19 -6.37 16.31
CA GLU A 100 -2.50 -5.08 16.23
C GLU A 100 -3.53 -3.95 16.17
N SER A 101 -3.17 -2.77 16.69
CA SER A 101 -4.01 -1.59 16.58
C SER A 101 -4.36 -1.30 15.12
N MET A 102 -5.61 -0.92 14.86
CA MET A 102 -6.06 -0.56 13.53
C MET A 102 -5.18 0.57 12.96
N ALA A 103 -4.38 0.26 11.94
CA ALA A 103 -3.70 1.29 11.18
C ALA A 103 -4.74 1.98 10.29
N ILE A 104 -5.14 3.19 10.66
CA ILE A 104 -5.96 4.05 9.82
C ILE A 104 -5.09 4.46 8.64
N LYS A 105 -5.39 3.94 7.47
CA LYS A 105 -4.73 4.31 6.22
C LYS A 105 -5.69 5.16 5.40
N GLU A 106 -5.15 6.18 4.76
CA GLU A 106 -5.93 7.03 3.88
C GLU A 106 -6.46 6.23 2.68
N ALA A 107 -7.71 6.50 2.32
CA ALA A 107 -8.31 5.93 1.12
C ALA A 107 -7.69 6.55 -0.12
N PHE A 108 -7.50 5.76 -1.16
CA PHE A 108 -6.98 6.20 -2.45
C PHE A 108 -7.83 5.65 -3.61
N ILE A 109 -7.61 6.17 -4.80
CA ILE A 109 -8.33 5.72 -6.00
C ILE A 109 -7.41 4.95 -6.95
N THR A 110 -8.01 4.04 -7.71
CA THR A 110 -7.43 3.42 -8.90
C THR A 110 -8.31 3.74 -10.10
N LEU A 111 -7.70 3.99 -11.26
CA LEU A 111 -8.44 4.38 -12.47
C LEU A 111 -8.94 3.15 -13.24
N LYS A 112 -10.16 3.23 -13.78
CA LYS A 112 -10.77 2.16 -14.57
C LYS A 112 -10.55 2.42 -16.06
N ASP A 113 -9.30 2.30 -16.52
CA ASP A 113 -8.87 2.56 -17.89
C ASP A 113 -9.49 1.61 -18.93
N HIS A 114 -9.99 0.46 -18.49
CA HIS A 114 -10.68 -0.52 -19.33
C HIS A 114 -12.15 -0.16 -19.64
N LYS A 115 -12.65 0.96 -19.13
CA LYS A 115 -14.01 1.40 -19.41
C LYS A 115 -14.08 2.24 -20.66
N GLU A 116 -15.16 2.03 -21.44
CA GLU A 116 -15.46 2.87 -22.59
C GLU A 116 -15.53 4.34 -22.19
N ASN A 117 -15.05 5.22 -23.05
CA ASN A 117 -14.99 6.67 -22.81
C ASN A 117 -14.06 7.12 -21.67
N PHE A 118 -13.09 6.30 -21.27
CA PHE A 118 -12.18 6.66 -20.19
C PHE A 118 -11.44 7.99 -20.42
N GLU A 119 -11.00 8.24 -21.65
CA GLU A 119 -10.27 9.48 -22.02
C GLU A 119 -11.10 10.75 -21.78
N ASN A 120 -12.39 10.69 -22.08
CA ASN A 120 -13.30 11.85 -21.94
C ASN A 120 -13.94 11.93 -20.56
N LYS A 121 -14.19 10.78 -19.94
CA LYS A 121 -14.85 10.68 -18.64
C LYS A 121 -14.15 9.63 -17.77
N PRO A 122 -13.02 9.97 -17.15
CA PRO A 122 -12.30 9.03 -16.31
C PRO A 122 -13.16 8.59 -15.13
N THR A 123 -13.21 7.28 -14.93
CA THR A 123 -13.89 6.66 -13.79
C THR A 123 -12.88 5.97 -12.90
N CYS A 124 -13.16 5.91 -11.61
CA CYS A 124 -12.24 5.32 -10.65
C CYS A 124 -12.93 4.33 -9.71
N ARG A 125 -12.13 3.59 -8.98
CA ARG A 125 -12.53 2.78 -7.83
C ARG A 125 -11.88 3.34 -6.58
N LEU A 126 -12.67 3.58 -5.55
CA LEU A 126 -12.14 3.91 -4.25
C LEU A 126 -11.61 2.65 -3.56
N ILE A 127 -10.40 2.72 -3.08
CA ILE A 127 -9.76 1.68 -2.27
C ILE A 127 -9.62 2.21 -0.85
N ASN A 128 -10.25 1.53 0.09
CA ASN A 128 -10.02 1.76 1.50
C ASN A 128 -9.07 0.66 2.01
N PRO A 129 -7.80 0.97 2.26
CA PRO A 129 -6.84 0.00 2.75
C PRO A 129 -6.99 -0.30 4.24
N SER A 130 -7.85 0.44 4.95
CA SER A 130 -8.16 0.21 6.37
C SER A 130 -8.94 -1.09 6.53
N LYS A 131 -8.32 -2.22 6.20
CA LYS A 131 -8.84 -3.53 6.64
C LYS A 131 -8.46 -3.68 8.10
N PRO A 132 -9.42 -3.94 9.01
CA PRO A 132 -9.09 -4.24 10.39
C PRO A 132 -8.13 -5.46 10.41
N GLU A 133 -7.00 -5.34 11.08
CA GLU A 133 -6.02 -6.44 11.25
C GLU A 133 -6.68 -7.71 11.83
N ILE A 134 -7.74 -7.55 12.59
CA ILE A 134 -8.63 -8.63 13.08
C ILE A 134 -9.02 -9.59 11.95
N TRP A 135 -9.32 -9.08 10.74
CA TRP A 135 -9.68 -9.91 9.58
C TRP A 135 -8.52 -10.73 9.02
N ARG A 136 -7.33 -10.24 9.11
CA ARG A 136 -6.13 -10.89 8.57
C ARG A 136 -5.70 -12.08 9.43
N LYS A 137 -5.79 -11.94 10.74
CA LYS A 137 -5.43 -13.01 11.70
C LYS A 137 -6.50 -14.08 11.79
N SER A 138 -7.79 -13.75 11.65
CA SER A 138 -8.87 -14.75 11.59
C SER A 138 -8.77 -15.67 10.39
N LYS A 139 -8.26 -15.20 9.23
CA LYS A 139 -7.98 -16.06 8.07
C LYS A 139 -6.81 -17.02 8.31
N GLN A 140 -5.83 -16.64 9.11
CA GLN A 140 -4.71 -17.53 9.46
C GLN A 140 -5.16 -18.61 10.47
N THR A 141 -6.02 -18.28 11.43
CA THR A 141 -6.55 -19.26 12.37
C THR A 141 -7.49 -20.28 11.70
N ASN A 142 -8.30 -19.87 10.72
CA ASN A 142 -9.13 -20.81 9.95
C ASN A 142 -8.35 -21.84 9.12
N LYS A 143 -7.06 -21.61 8.81
CA LYS A 143 -6.20 -22.61 8.17
C LYS A 143 -5.77 -23.73 9.13
N PHE A 144 -5.74 -23.47 10.43
CA PHE A 144 -5.38 -24.45 11.45
C PHE A 144 -6.53 -25.37 11.87
N TRP A 145 -7.79 -24.96 11.64
CA TRP A 145 -9.00 -25.72 12.04
C TRP A 145 -9.60 -26.56 10.90
N LYS A 146 -8.99 -26.57 9.72
CA LYS A 146 -9.36 -27.43 8.60
C LYS A 146 -8.38 -28.63 8.47
N LYS A 147 -8.22 -29.37 9.59
CA LYS A 147 -7.68 -30.73 9.58
C LYS A 147 -8.71 -31.70 10.07
#